data_c43fa73f1311cf1b94748a7750ac9c44
#
_entry.id   c43fa73f1311cf1b94748a7750ac9c44
#
_cell.length_a   1.000
_cell.length_b   1.000
_cell.length_c   1.000
_cell.angle_alpha   90.00
_cell.angle_beta   90.00
_cell.angle_gamma   90.00
#
_symmetry.space_group_name_H-M   'P 1'
#
loop_
_entity.id
_entity.type
_entity.pdbx_description
1 polymer ?
#
loop_
_entity_poly.entity_id
_entity_poly.type
_entity_poly.pdbx_seq_one_letter_code
_entity_poly.pdbx_strand_id
1 'polypeptide(L)'
;MKLRKQIFDLVDRDRKGMRWSRIYDWYMLAMIVASIVPLMFVDDYPIFRILETVSVIAFVLDYAGRWFTSDMLLGKGRLSFLIYPFTPMAVIDLLSILPGLNLISSQFKLLRLTRLLKIVRVLKIFRYSDKVAVFMKVMHRERHVLLSVLMVALFYIFITALVMFNAEPHVNPETGVATFRSF
;
A
#
# COMPACT_ATOMS: atom_id res chain seq x y z
N MET A 1 -6.60 12.45 30.09
CA MET A 1 -5.74 13.35 29.28
C MET A 1 -4.32 12.83 29.07
N LYS A 2 -3.63 12.28 30.08
CA LYS A 2 -2.24 11.80 29.97
C LYS A 2 -2.05 10.64 28.96
N LEU A 3 -2.90 9.61 29.01
CA LEU A 3 -2.84 8.43 28.11
C LEU A 3 -2.97 8.81 26.63
N ARG A 4 -3.90 9.70 26.31
CA ARG A 4 -4.16 10.17 24.95
C ARG A 4 -2.96 10.93 24.38
N LYS A 5 -2.28 11.72 25.21
CA LYS A 5 -1.06 12.43 24.86
C LYS A 5 0.11 11.47 24.64
N GLN A 6 0.22 10.42 25.46
CA GLN A 6 1.24 9.37 25.29
C GLN A 6 1.05 8.59 23.99
N ILE A 7 -0.19 8.21 23.64
CA ILE A 7 -0.51 7.55 22.37
C ILE A 7 -0.18 8.49 21.19
N PHE A 8 -0.54 9.76 21.31
CA PHE A 8 -0.21 10.76 20.30
C PHE A 8 1.31 10.90 20.09
N ASP A 9 2.07 11.06 21.18
CA ASP A 9 3.53 11.20 21.13
C ASP A 9 4.24 9.94 20.60
N LEU A 10 3.62 8.75 20.73
CA LEU A 10 4.13 7.48 20.17
C LEU A 10 3.87 7.36 18.66
N VAL A 11 2.70 7.81 18.23
CA VAL A 11 2.14 7.60 16.89
C VAL A 11 2.42 8.78 15.97
N ASP A 12 2.65 9.97 16.52
CA ASP A 12 2.92 11.18 15.75
C ASP A 12 4.40 11.30 15.37
N ARG A 13 4.62 11.41 14.07
CA ARG A 13 5.94 11.45 13.43
C ARG A 13 6.66 12.79 13.57
N ASP A 14 5.94 13.88 13.81
CA ASP A 14 6.54 15.24 13.81
C ASP A 14 7.43 15.51 15.04
N ARG A 15 7.33 14.70 16.09
CA ARG A 15 8.18 14.80 17.29
C ARG A 15 9.37 13.84 17.25
N LYS A 16 10.29 14.06 16.34
CA LYS A 16 11.51 13.26 16.05
C LYS A 16 12.57 13.21 17.18
N GLY A 17 12.21 13.26 18.43
CA GLY A 17 13.17 13.22 19.55
C GLY A 17 13.12 11.97 20.42
N MET A 18 12.08 11.18 20.35
CA MET A 18 11.85 10.10 21.30
C MET A 18 12.30 8.75 20.73
N ARG A 19 13.21 8.07 21.40
CA ARG A 19 13.71 6.72 21.00
C ARG A 19 12.58 5.72 20.78
N TRP A 20 11.51 5.82 21.54
CA TRP A 20 10.32 4.96 21.49
C TRP A 20 9.54 5.07 20.17
N SER A 21 9.43 6.26 19.59
CA SER A 21 8.78 6.45 18.28
C SER A 21 9.54 5.72 17.18
N ARG A 22 10.88 5.75 17.19
CA ARG A 22 11.71 5.02 16.23
C ARG A 22 11.58 3.49 16.35
N ILE A 23 11.51 2.97 17.58
CA ILE A 23 11.31 1.53 17.82
C ILE A 23 9.94 1.10 17.28
N TYR A 24 8.93 1.92 17.51
CA TYR A 24 7.58 1.68 16.99
C TYR A 24 7.55 1.67 15.46
N ASP A 25 8.19 2.63 14.80
CA ASP A 25 8.28 2.69 13.34
C ASP A 25 8.99 1.45 12.77
N TRP A 26 10.09 1.02 13.38
CA TRP A 26 10.80 -0.20 13.01
C TRP A 26 9.95 -1.45 13.21
N TYR A 27 9.23 -1.54 14.33
CA TYR A 27 8.29 -2.62 14.57
C TYR A 27 7.20 -2.67 13.51
N MET A 28 6.59 -1.54 13.17
CA MET A 28 5.55 -1.48 12.14
C MET A 28 6.10 -1.81 10.75
N LEU A 29 7.31 -1.37 10.41
CA LEU A 29 7.97 -1.76 9.16
C LEU A 29 8.20 -3.27 9.10
N ALA A 30 8.69 -3.88 10.19
CA ALA A 30 8.87 -5.32 10.27
C ALA A 30 7.54 -6.06 10.10
N MET A 31 6.45 -5.58 10.71
CA MET A 31 5.11 -6.16 10.55
C MET A 31 4.58 -6.04 9.13
N ILE A 32 4.86 -4.93 8.43
CA ILE A 32 4.49 -4.77 7.02
C ILE A 32 5.23 -5.80 6.16
N VAL A 33 6.55 -5.89 6.33
CA VAL A 33 7.37 -6.87 5.59
C VAL A 33 6.89 -8.28 5.88
N ALA A 34 6.68 -8.64 7.15
CA ALA A 34 6.19 -9.94 7.58
C ALA A 34 4.81 -10.28 6.95
N SER A 35 3.94 -9.29 6.77
CA SER A 35 2.62 -9.48 6.15
C SER A 35 2.66 -9.70 4.63
N ILE A 36 3.80 -9.37 3.98
CA ILE A 36 4.00 -9.54 2.54
C ILE A 36 4.63 -10.91 2.24
N VAL A 37 5.44 -11.45 3.16
CA VAL A 37 6.12 -12.75 2.99
C VAL A 37 5.18 -13.86 2.50
N PRO A 38 3.97 -14.04 3.06
CA PRO A 38 3.03 -15.07 2.58
C PRO A 38 2.62 -14.93 1.11
N LEU A 39 2.72 -13.73 0.53
CA LEU A 39 2.39 -13.50 -0.89
C LEU A 39 3.45 -14.05 -1.85
N MET A 40 4.67 -14.29 -1.35
CA MET A 40 5.79 -14.81 -2.15
C MET A 40 5.73 -16.34 -2.26
N PHE A 41 4.87 -17.01 -1.46
CA PHE A 41 4.72 -18.46 -1.45
C PHE A 41 3.35 -18.83 -2.02
N VAL A 42 3.33 -19.93 -2.77
CA VAL A 42 2.10 -20.49 -3.35
C VAL A 42 1.36 -21.36 -2.34
N ASP A 43 2.12 -22.01 -1.45
CA ASP A 43 1.61 -22.95 -0.47
C ASP A 43 1.11 -22.24 0.80
N ASP A 44 -0.07 -22.65 1.28
CA ASP A 44 -0.70 -22.11 2.49
C ASP A 44 -0.17 -22.84 3.73
N TYR A 45 0.96 -22.39 4.28
CA TYR A 45 1.44 -22.87 5.57
C TYR A 45 0.64 -22.26 6.75
N PRO A 46 0.33 -23.05 7.81
CA PRO A 46 -0.42 -22.54 8.96
C PRO A 46 0.28 -21.35 9.65
N ILE A 47 1.61 -21.29 9.59
CA ILE A 47 2.41 -20.19 10.13
C ILE A 47 2.11 -18.87 9.42
N PHE A 48 1.82 -18.89 8.12
CA PHE A 48 1.49 -17.70 7.35
C PHE A 48 0.15 -17.09 7.76
N ARG A 49 -0.82 -17.94 8.12
CA ARG A 49 -2.11 -17.49 8.65
C ARG A 49 -1.95 -16.80 10.00
N ILE A 50 -1.11 -17.33 10.88
CA ILE A 50 -0.80 -16.70 12.18
C ILE A 50 -0.12 -15.34 11.94
N LEU A 51 0.89 -15.30 11.08
CA LEU A 51 1.64 -14.09 10.76
C LEU A 51 0.73 -13.02 10.17
N GLU A 52 -0.17 -13.40 9.27
CA GLU A 52 -1.16 -12.49 8.68
C GLU A 52 -2.12 -11.94 9.74
N THR A 53 -2.65 -12.82 10.61
CA THR A 53 -3.57 -12.41 11.68
C THR A 53 -2.91 -11.43 12.65
N VAL A 54 -1.70 -11.73 13.10
CA VAL A 54 -0.94 -10.85 14.02
C VAL A 54 -0.66 -9.51 13.38
N SER A 55 -0.27 -9.49 12.09
CA SER A 55 -0.04 -8.24 11.35
C SER A 55 -1.32 -7.41 11.22
N VAL A 56 -2.44 -8.04 10.92
CA VAL A 56 -3.75 -7.36 10.82
C VAL A 56 -4.15 -6.75 12.16
N ILE A 57 -3.99 -7.48 13.26
CA ILE A 57 -4.28 -6.97 14.60
C ILE A 57 -3.41 -5.74 14.90
N ALA A 58 -2.11 -5.80 14.60
CA ALA A 58 -1.20 -4.67 14.78
C ALA A 58 -1.64 -3.45 13.96
N PHE A 59 -2.07 -3.65 12.71
CA PHE A 59 -2.56 -2.57 11.84
C PHE A 59 -3.88 -1.97 12.33
N VAL A 60 -4.80 -2.79 12.85
CA VAL A 60 -6.05 -2.32 13.46
C VAL A 60 -5.77 -1.46 14.69
N LEU A 61 -4.85 -1.90 15.56
CA LEU A 61 -4.48 -1.15 16.76
C LEU A 61 -3.80 0.19 16.41
N ASP A 62 -2.91 0.19 15.40
CA ASP A 62 -2.29 1.42 14.90
C ASP A 62 -3.35 2.39 14.34
N TYR A 63 -4.27 1.90 13.50
CA TYR A 63 -5.35 2.71 12.94
C TYR A 63 -6.26 3.27 14.03
N ALA A 64 -6.68 2.44 14.99
CA ALA A 64 -7.52 2.84 16.11
C ALA A 64 -6.82 3.90 16.98
N GLY A 65 -5.53 3.73 17.28
CA GLY A 65 -4.72 4.70 18.02
C GLY A 65 -4.69 6.07 17.34
N ARG A 66 -4.47 6.08 16.03
CA ARG A 66 -4.46 7.32 15.21
C ARG A 66 -5.84 7.95 15.11
N TRP A 67 -6.87 7.14 14.94
CA TRP A 67 -8.25 7.64 14.90
C TRP A 67 -8.62 8.28 16.23
N PHE A 68 -8.25 7.64 17.34
CA PHE A 68 -8.51 8.17 18.69
C PHE A 68 -7.77 9.47 19.00
N THR A 69 -6.63 9.73 18.34
CA THR A 69 -5.83 10.95 18.49
C THR A 69 -6.02 11.94 17.36
N SER A 70 -6.98 11.70 16.46
CA SER A 70 -7.20 12.47 15.23
C SER A 70 -7.50 13.97 15.47
N ASP A 71 -8.11 14.31 16.61
CA ASP A 71 -8.36 15.70 16.97
C ASP A 71 -7.05 16.47 17.26
N MET A 72 -6.04 15.81 17.81
CA MET A 72 -4.70 16.38 18.03
C MET A 72 -3.90 16.49 16.75
N LEU A 73 -4.11 15.53 15.81
CA LEU A 73 -3.46 15.50 14.50
C LEU A 73 -3.99 16.58 13.53
N LEU A 74 -5.30 16.76 13.47
CA LEU A 74 -5.97 17.65 12.51
C LEU A 74 -6.34 19.02 13.13
N GLY A 75 -6.32 19.16 14.47
CA GLY A 75 -6.63 20.41 15.15
C GLY A 75 -8.05 20.95 14.95
N LYS A 76 -8.98 20.16 14.37
CA LYS A 76 -10.36 20.56 14.04
C LYS A 76 -11.41 20.07 15.05
N GLY A 77 -10.98 19.72 16.28
CA GLY A 77 -11.87 19.25 17.34
C GLY A 77 -12.65 17.98 16.95
N ARG A 78 -13.96 17.94 17.27
CA ARG A 78 -14.81 16.76 17.00
C ARG A 78 -14.95 16.39 15.52
N LEU A 79 -14.83 17.35 14.61
CA LEU A 79 -14.88 17.10 13.16
C LEU A 79 -13.68 16.29 12.68
N SER A 80 -12.57 16.29 13.40
CA SER A 80 -11.38 15.50 13.06
C SER A 80 -11.66 14.01 13.00
N PHE A 81 -12.56 13.49 13.83
CA PHE A 81 -12.94 12.07 13.83
C PHE A 81 -13.68 11.63 12.56
N LEU A 82 -14.45 12.54 11.95
CA LEU A 82 -15.16 12.28 10.69
C LEU A 82 -14.26 12.48 9.47
N ILE A 83 -13.35 13.46 9.53
CA ILE A 83 -12.47 13.79 8.42
C ILE A 83 -11.28 12.81 8.33
N TYR A 84 -10.80 12.30 9.45
CA TYR A 84 -9.63 11.43 9.51
C TYR A 84 -9.71 10.20 8.58
N PRO A 85 -10.81 9.41 8.55
CA PRO A 85 -10.92 8.24 7.65
C PRO A 85 -10.78 8.57 6.16
N PHE A 86 -11.06 9.81 5.77
CA PHE A 86 -10.96 10.28 4.38
C PHE A 86 -9.59 10.89 4.05
N THR A 87 -8.67 10.97 5.00
CA THR A 87 -7.30 11.39 4.70
C THR A 87 -6.59 10.32 3.89
N PRO A 88 -5.71 10.68 2.91
CA PRO A 88 -5.03 9.71 2.05
C PRO A 88 -4.28 8.64 2.84
N MET A 89 -3.66 9.02 3.95
CA MET A 89 -2.92 8.09 4.81
C MET A 89 -3.84 7.14 5.59
N ALA A 90 -5.00 7.62 6.06
CA ALA A 90 -5.97 6.77 6.74
C ALA A 90 -6.66 5.80 5.77
N VAL A 91 -6.89 6.21 4.52
CA VAL A 91 -7.41 5.32 3.46
C VAL A 91 -6.43 4.18 3.19
N ILE A 92 -5.13 4.46 3.09
CA ILE A 92 -4.09 3.42 2.92
C ILE A 92 -4.09 2.46 4.11
N ASP A 93 -4.20 2.97 5.34
CA ASP A 93 -4.28 2.14 6.54
C ASP A 93 -5.54 1.25 6.52
N LEU A 94 -6.69 1.80 6.17
CA LEU A 94 -7.94 1.07 6.08
C LEU A 94 -7.87 -0.03 5.01
N LEU A 95 -7.38 0.30 3.81
CA LEU A 95 -7.19 -0.66 2.72
C LEU A 95 -6.21 -1.79 3.10
N SER A 96 -5.22 -1.50 3.94
CA SER A 96 -4.28 -2.52 4.42
C SER A 96 -4.90 -3.51 5.41
N ILE A 97 -5.97 -3.13 6.11
CA ILE A 97 -6.72 -3.97 7.06
C ILE A 97 -7.77 -4.82 6.33
N LEU A 98 -8.34 -4.30 5.23
CA LEU A 98 -9.45 -4.92 4.50
C LEU A 98 -9.23 -6.39 4.13
N PRO A 99 -8.04 -6.82 3.63
CA PRO A 99 -7.77 -8.22 3.32
C PRO A 99 -7.86 -9.13 4.55
N GLY A 100 -7.57 -8.60 5.74
CA GLY A 100 -7.66 -9.34 6.99
C GLY A 100 -9.09 -9.60 7.45
N LEU A 101 -10.04 -8.76 7.07
CA LEU A 101 -11.46 -8.96 7.40
C LEU A 101 -12.05 -10.18 6.69
N ASN A 102 -11.50 -10.58 5.54
CA ASN A 102 -11.93 -11.78 4.82
C ASN A 102 -11.52 -13.10 5.51
N LEU A 103 -10.58 -13.05 6.45
CA LEU A 103 -10.29 -14.19 7.33
C LEU A 103 -11.46 -14.50 8.27
N ILE A 104 -12.34 -13.51 8.50
CA ILE A 104 -13.49 -13.60 9.41
C ILE A 104 -14.75 -14.06 8.67
N SER A 105 -14.91 -13.73 7.36
CA SER A 105 -16.07 -14.13 6.58
C SER A 105 -15.68 -14.67 5.20
N SER A 106 -15.80 -15.99 5.04
CA SER A 106 -15.45 -16.74 3.83
C SER A 106 -16.45 -16.59 2.66
N GLN A 107 -17.49 -15.77 2.81
CA GLN A 107 -18.59 -15.67 1.83
C GLN A 107 -18.32 -14.71 0.66
N PHE A 108 -17.24 -13.94 0.69
CA PHE A 108 -16.94 -13.03 -0.40
C PHE A 108 -16.17 -13.72 -1.54
N LYS A 109 -16.86 -13.93 -2.66
CA LYS A 109 -16.29 -14.41 -3.95
C LYS A 109 -15.18 -13.50 -4.54
N LEU A 110 -14.76 -12.48 -3.81
CA LEU A 110 -13.72 -11.51 -4.18
C LEU A 110 -12.30 -11.95 -3.81
N LEU A 111 -12.06 -13.25 -3.62
CA LEU A 111 -10.75 -13.80 -3.21
C LEU A 111 -9.58 -13.36 -4.10
N ARG A 112 -9.82 -13.09 -5.38
CA ARG A 112 -8.77 -12.55 -6.27
C ARG A 112 -8.45 -11.08 -5.94
N LEU A 113 -9.48 -10.27 -5.62
CA LEU A 113 -9.30 -8.87 -5.28
C LEU A 113 -8.57 -8.71 -3.93
N THR A 114 -8.80 -9.62 -2.99
CA THR A 114 -8.12 -9.58 -1.68
C THR A 114 -6.63 -9.82 -1.77
N ARG A 115 -6.17 -10.65 -2.72
CA ARG A 115 -4.73 -10.82 -2.99
C ARG A 115 -4.11 -9.51 -3.49
N LEU A 116 -4.80 -8.78 -4.38
CA LEU A 116 -4.35 -7.46 -4.87
C LEU A 116 -4.36 -6.43 -3.75
N LEU A 117 -5.38 -6.44 -2.88
CA LEU A 117 -5.45 -5.55 -1.72
C LEU A 117 -4.32 -5.80 -0.72
N LYS A 118 -3.79 -7.04 -0.62
CA LYS A 118 -2.60 -7.31 0.20
C LYS A 118 -1.38 -6.51 -0.26
N ILE A 119 -1.24 -6.23 -1.56
CA ILE A 119 -0.15 -5.40 -2.11
C ILE A 119 -0.26 -3.96 -1.61
N VAL A 120 -1.47 -3.45 -1.36
CA VAL A 120 -1.69 -2.09 -0.83
C VAL A 120 -1.02 -1.90 0.54
N ARG A 121 -0.80 -2.99 1.31
CA ARG A 121 -0.04 -2.93 2.57
C ARG A 121 1.37 -2.36 2.39
N VAL A 122 1.99 -2.57 1.21
CA VAL A 122 3.30 -1.99 0.88
C VAL A 122 3.25 -0.46 0.94
N LEU A 123 2.13 0.15 0.53
CA LEU A 123 1.97 1.61 0.58
C LEU A 123 2.02 2.15 2.02
N LYS A 124 1.75 1.29 3.00
CA LYS A 124 1.88 1.67 4.41
C LYS A 124 3.32 2.03 4.81
N ILE A 125 4.33 1.53 4.06
CA ILE A 125 5.75 1.89 4.23
C ILE A 125 5.94 3.41 4.10
N PHE A 126 5.16 4.07 3.24
CA PHE A 126 5.22 5.53 3.06
C PHE A 126 4.99 6.31 4.36
N ARG A 127 4.26 5.73 5.28
CA ARG A 127 3.99 6.34 6.58
C ARG A 127 5.16 6.20 7.56
N TYR A 128 5.87 5.07 7.56
CA TYR A 128 6.89 4.74 8.55
C TYR A 128 8.32 5.04 8.11
N SER A 129 8.56 5.33 6.84
CA SER A 129 9.88 5.61 6.29
C SER A 129 10.06 7.10 5.97
N ASP A 130 11.00 7.75 6.65
CA ASP A 130 11.38 9.14 6.36
C ASP A 130 11.97 9.28 4.95
N LYS A 131 12.71 8.28 4.50
CA LYS A 131 13.32 8.27 3.16
C LYS A 131 12.27 8.28 2.07
N VAL A 132 11.17 7.55 2.30
CA VAL A 132 10.06 7.50 1.35
C VAL A 132 9.27 8.81 1.36
N ALA A 133 9.12 9.48 2.50
CA ALA A 133 8.50 10.81 2.53
C ALA A 133 9.32 11.85 1.76
N VAL A 134 10.64 11.81 1.88
CA VAL A 134 11.54 12.65 1.06
C VAL A 134 11.41 12.31 -0.41
N PHE A 135 11.41 11.03 -0.77
CA PHE A 135 11.22 10.56 -2.14
C PHE A 135 9.90 11.07 -2.73
N MET A 136 8.77 10.95 -2.00
CA MET A 136 7.48 11.46 -2.45
C MET A 136 7.48 12.97 -2.63
N LYS A 137 8.19 13.72 -1.77
CA LYS A 137 8.34 15.17 -1.91
C LYS A 137 9.10 15.53 -3.19
N VAL A 138 10.17 14.80 -3.51
CA VAL A 138 10.95 14.98 -4.75
C VAL A 138 10.10 14.61 -5.97
N MET A 139 9.40 13.47 -5.93
CA MET A 139 8.47 13.05 -6.98
C MET A 139 7.40 14.11 -7.27
N HIS A 140 6.82 14.69 -6.22
CA HIS A 140 5.81 15.74 -6.39
C HIS A 140 6.41 17.03 -6.97
N ARG A 141 7.63 17.37 -6.58
CA ARG A 141 8.33 18.54 -7.10
C ARG A 141 8.65 18.39 -8.58
N GLU A 142 9.18 17.24 -8.97
CA GLU A 142 9.67 16.98 -10.34
C GLU A 142 8.62 16.25 -11.21
N ARG A 143 7.34 16.28 -10.80
CA ARG A 143 6.24 15.57 -11.47
C ARG A 143 6.14 15.84 -12.97
N HIS A 144 6.42 17.08 -13.41
CA HIS A 144 6.35 17.46 -14.83
C HIS A 144 7.43 16.78 -15.65
N VAL A 145 8.65 16.71 -15.13
CA VAL A 145 9.77 16.02 -15.77
C VAL A 145 9.48 14.52 -15.83
N LEU A 146 9.03 13.93 -14.71
CA LEU A 146 8.67 12.51 -14.64
C LEU A 146 7.53 12.16 -15.59
N LEU A 147 6.50 13.01 -15.67
CA LEU A 147 5.38 12.82 -16.61
C LEU A 147 5.84 12.90 -18.05
N SER A 148 6.72 13.84 -18.39
CA SER A 148 7.29 13.97 -19.75
C SER A 148 8.08 12.72 -20.14
N VAL A 149 8.93 12.21 -19.24
CA VAL A 149 9.69 10.97 -19.47
C VAL A 149 8.75 9.78 -19.63
N LEU A 150 7.72 9.68 -18.79
CA LEU A 150 6.71 8.62 -18.90
C LEU A 150 5.97 8.68 -20.25
N MET A 151 5.55 9.87 -20.70
CA MET A 151 4.86 10.04 -22.00
C MET A 151 5.75 9.64 -23.16
N VAL A 152 7.03 10.01 -23.13
CA VAL A 152 7.99 9.60 -24.17
C VAL A 152 8.17 8.07 -24.17
N ALA A 153 8.29 7.47 -22.99
CA ALA A 153 8.42 6.02 -22.86
C ALA A 153 7.17 5.28 -23.39
N LEU A 154 5.97 5.73 -23.02
CA LEU A 154 4.72 5.18 -23.51
C LEU A 154 4.59 5.32 -25.03
N PHE A 155 4.95 6.47 -25.58
CA PHE A 155 4.95 6.70 -27.02
C PHE A 155 5.93 5.76 -27.73
N TYR A 156 7.14 5.59 -27.17
CA TYR A 156 8.11 4.64 -27.72
C TYR A 156 7.59 3.20 -27.71
N ILE A 157 7.00 2.76 -26.59
CA ILE A 157 6.40 1.41 -26.47
C ILE A 157 5.29 1.25 -27.49
N PHE A 158 4.41 2.25 -27.65
CA PHE A 158 3.31 2.21 -28.61
C PHE A 158 3.81 2.09 -30.05
N ILE A 159 4.78 2.91 -30.46
CA ILE A 159 5.36 2.84 -31.80
C ILE A 159 6.05 1.49 -32.02
N THR A 160 6.82 1.00 -31.07
CA THR A 160 7.49 -0.30 -31.16
C THR A 160 6.47 -1.44 -31.31
N ALA A 161 5.38 -1.40 -30.54
CA ALA A 161 4.31 -2.38 -30.62
C ALA A 161 3.60 -2.36 -31.99
N LEU A 162 3.35 -1.14 -32.54
CA LEU A 162 2.81 -0.98 -33.91
C LEU A 162 3.73 -1.57 -34.99
N VAL A 163 5.03 -1.26 -34.90
CA VAL A 163 6.02 -1.76 -35.86
C VAL A 163 6.08 -3.30 -35.78
N MET A 164 6.12 -3.84 -34.54
CA MET A 164 6.14 -5.28 -34.33
C MET A 164 4.88 -5.95 -34.87
N PHE A 165 3.71 -5.39 -34.63
CA PHE A 165 2.43 -5.90 -35.14
C PHE A 165 2.38 -5.94 -36.64
N ASN A 166 2.95 -4.95 -37.36
CA ASN A 166 2.99 -4.93 -38.82
C ASN A 166 4.13 -5.78 -39.41
N ALA A 167 5.22 -5.99 -38.69
CA ALA A 167 6.38 -6.74 -39.15
C ALA A 167 6.21 -8.25 -38.97
N GLU A 168 5.42 -8.67 -37.97
CA GLU A 168 5.23 -10.08 -37.67
C GLU A 168 4.09 -10.69 -38.48
N PRO A 169 4.26 -11.90 -39.05
CA PRO A 169 3.21 -12.54 -39.81
C PRO A 169 2.01 -12.83 -38.87
N HIS A 170 0.81 -12.46 -39.33
CA HIS A 170 -0.42 -12.62 -38.52
C HIS A 170 -0.81 -14.07 -38.25
N VAL A 171 -0.18 -15.01 -39.00
CA VAL A 171 -0.39 -16.45 -38.85
C VAL A 171 0.98 -17.12 -38.70
N ASN A 172 1.14 -17.91 -37.66
CA ASN A 172 2.36 -18.69 -37.45
C ASN A 172 2.43 -19.77 -38.59
N PRO A 173 3.49 -19.77 -39.43
CA PRO A 173 3.59 -20.67 -40.56
C PRO A 173 3.68 -22.16 -40.15
N GLU A 174 4.09 -22.47 -38.93
CA GLU A 174 4.22 -23.85 -38.44
C GLU A 174 2.92 -24.41 -37.85
N THR A 175 2.13 -23.56 -37.16
CA THR A 175 0.94 -24.00 -36.42
C THR A 175 -0.38 -23.59 -37.07
N GLY A 176 -0.36 -22.66 -38.05
CA GLY A 176 -1.56 -22.10 -38.66
C GLY A 176 -2.45 -21.28 -37.71
N VAL A 177 -1.98 -21.00 -36.50
CA VAL A 177 -2.73 -20.25 -35.49
C VAL A 177 -2.40 -18.77 -35.60
N ALA A 178 -3.42 -17.91 -35.50
CA ALA A 178 -3.24 -16.46 -35.49
C ALA A 178 -2.42 -16.03 -34.26
N THR A 179 -1.29 -15.39 -34.50
CA THR A 179 -0.37 -14.91 -33.48
C THR A 179 -0.97 -13.70 -32.73
N PHE A 180 -1.64 -12.82 -33.48
CA PHE A 180 -2.39 -11.67 -32.94
C PHE A 180 -3.76 -11.56 -33.62
N ARG A 181 -4.83 -11.30 -32.85
CA ARG A 181 -6.17 -11.10 -33.38
C ARG A 181 -6.57 -9.63 -33.53
N SER A 182 -5.94 -8.76 -32.73
CA SER A 182 -6.19 -7.30 -32.73
C SER A 182 -5.03 -6.60 -32.06
N PHE A 183 -4.90 -5.32 -32.35
CA PHE A 183 -4.02 -4.41 -31.64
C PHE A 183 -4.79 -3.77 -30.48
#